data_540dc6bac7fff3e3d70a6ff0fcaa8f52
#
_entry.id   540dc6bac7fff3e3d70a6ff0fcaa8f52
#
_cell.length_a   1.000
_cell.length_b   1.000
_cell.length_c   1.000
_cell.angle_alpha   90.00
_cell.angle_beta   90.00
_cell.angle_gamma   90.00
#
_symmetry.space_group_name_H-M   'P 1'
#
loop_
_entity.id
_entity.type
_entity.pdbx_description
1 polymer ?
#
loop_
_entity_poly.entity_id
_entity_poly.type
_entity_poly.pdbx_seq_one_letter_code
_entity_poly.pdbx_strand_id
1 'polypeptide(L)'
;AYMPDVESGDIDVFPEYTGSLLEYISDDDIDVTSPDDVYAALQDALPESLTALDFAEATDQDSYTVLKSFAEENGLTTIGDLSKVTSQVTIGAAPEFEQRPYSPAAAKEVYGVDLAFSATGPTTLESLLAGQIQVADIYTADPAFETEEIVALEDPENLIISSNVVPIVSSDIADDVSDVLNAISAKLTAEELVSLNVLSTVDQQSSADIAKKWLEDNDLV
;
A
#
# COMPACT_ATOMS: atom_id res chain seq x y z
N ALA A 1 11.94 -10.99 10.24
CA ALA A 1 12.78 -12.21 10.29
C ALA A 1 14.10 -12.04 9.49
N TYR A 2 14.13 -11.22 8.43
CA TYR A 2 15.30 -11.03 7.53
C TYR A 2 16.16 -9.79 7.89
N MET A 3 15.67 -8.83 8.67
CA MET A 3 16.43 -7.61 9.02
C MET A 3 17.83 -7.88 9.59
N PRO A 4 18.03 -8.88 10.47
CA PRO A 4 19.39 -9.21 10.93
C PRO A 4 20.34 -9.60 9.79
N ASP A 5 19.85 -10.25 8.73
CA ASP A 5 20.67 -10.67 7.58
C ASP A 5 20.99 -9.46 6.67
N VAL A 6 20.07 -8.48 6.57
CA VAL A 6 20.31 -7.21 5.89
C VAL A 6 21.31 -6.35 6.67
N GLU A 7 21.13 -6.22 7.98
CA GLU A 7 22.04 -5.46 8.87
C GLU A 7 23.45 -6.06 8.93
N SER A 8 23.57 -7.41 8.85
CA SER A 8 24.87 -8.09 8.85
C SER A 8 25.59 -8.05 7.50
N GLY A 9 24.90 -7.66 6.43
CA GLY A 9 25.43 -7.69 5.06
C GLY A 9 25.41 -9.08 4.41
N ASP A 10 24.62 -10.01 4.94
CA ASP A 10 24.35 -11.29 4.27
C ASP A 10 23.33 -11.11 3.11
N ILE A 11 22.54 -10.02 3.16
CA ILE A 11 21.66 -9.56 2.10
C ILE A 11 22.02 -8.10 1.78
N ASP A 12 22.45 -7.83 0.55
CA ASP A 12 22.91 -6.52 0.10
C ASP A 12 21.79 -5.63 -0.45
N VAL A 13 20.71 -6.22 -0.97
CA VAL A 13 19.55 -5.52 -1.57
C VAL A 13 18.27 -6.20 -1.16
N PHE A 14 17.32 -5.42 -0.65
CA PHE A 14 16.01 -5.93 -0.25
C PHE A 14 14.89 -4.94 -0.61
N PRO A 15 13.81 -5.36 -1.29
CA PRO A 15 12.63 -4.53 -1.48
C PRO A 15 11.79 -4.51 -0.21
N GLU A 16 11.39 -3.34 0.21
CA GLU A 16 10.57 -3.09 1.40
C GLU A 16 9.46 -2.09 1.10
N TYR A 17 8.65 -1.80 2.11
CA TYR A 17 7.60 -0.80 2.11
C TYR A 17 7.91 0.28 3.14
N THR A 18 7.87 1.55 2.74
CA THR A 18 8.33 2.67 3.57
C THR A 18 7.67 2.73 4.94
N GLY A 19 6.35 2.70 5.01
CA GLY A 19 5.60 2.75 6.27
C GLY A 19 5.80 1.52 7.12
N SER A 20 5.69 0.32 6.54
CA SER A 20 5.85 -0.95 7.25
C SER A 20 7.24 -1.11 7.86
N LEU A 21 8.29 -0.69 7.11
CA LEU A 21 9.66 -0.74 7.63
C LEU A 21 9.87 0.29 8.73
N LEU A 22 9.36 1.53 8.54
CA LEU A 22 9.44 2.56 9.57
C LEU A 22 8.78 2.11 10.88
N GLU A 23 7.57 1.53 10.82
CA GLU A 23 6.88 0.95 11.99
C GLU A 23 7.67 -0.17 12.65
N TYR A 24 8.41 -0.96 11.86
CA TYR A 24 9.19 -2.08 12.38
C TYR A 24 10.46 -1.65 13.11
N ILE A 25 11.15 -0.60 12.64
CA ILE A 25 12.45 -0.16 13.19
C ILE A 25 12.33 0.96 14.20
N SER A 26 11.18 1.66 14.27
CA SER A 26 10.95 2.75 15.22
C SER A 26 10.47 2.22 16.57
N ASP A 27 11.08 2.71 17.65
CA ASP A 27 10.63 2.44 19.02
C ASP A 27 9.59 3.49 19.50
N ASP A 28 9.45 4.60 18.79
CA ASP A 28 8.58 5.73 19.12
C ASP A 28 7.29 5.72 18.27
N ASP A 29 6.27 6.45 18.73
CA ASP A 29 5.04 6.67 17.98
C ASP A 29 5.35 7.44 16.69
N ILE A 30 4.80 6.98 15.55
CA ILE A 30 4.98 7.61 14.24
C ILE A 30 3.87 8.63 14.04
N ASP A 31 4.24 9.91 13.93
CA ASP A 31 3.31 11.03 13.71
C ASP A 31 3.21 11.48 12.24
N VAL A 32 3.91 10.79 11.33
CA VAL A 32 3.95 11.11 9.90
C VAL A 32 3.20 10.06 9.09
N THR A 33 2.47 10.48 8.05
CA THR A 33 1.66 9.58 7.22
C THR A 33 1.79 9.83 5.72
N SER A 34 2.25 11.04 5.30
CA SER A 34 2.45 11.34 3.89
C SER A 34 3.65 10.58 3.30
N PRO A 35 3.66 10.26 1.99
CA PRO A 35 4.76 9.52 1.36
C PRO A 35 6.15 10.13 1.63
N ASP A 36 6.28 11.45 1.41
CA ASP A 36 7.56 12.15 1.57
C ASP A 36 8.03 12.22 3.02
N ASP A 37 7.11 12.47 3.97
CA ASP A 37 7.45 12.54 5.40
C ASP A 37 7.78 11.17 5.98
N VAL A 38 7.04 10.12 5.58
CA VAL A 38 7.33 8.72 5.96
C VAL A 38 8.69 8.30 5.42
N TYR A 39 9.00 8.63 4.17
CA TYR A 39 10.31 8.31 3.59
C TYR A 39 11.46 9.06 4.28
N ALA A 40 11.28 10.34 4.59
CA ALA A 40 12.28 11.11 5.33
C ALA A 40 12.52 10.53 6.74
N ALA A 41 11.44 10.19 7.45
CA ALA A 41 11.53 9.55 8.76
C ALA A 41 12.19 8.16 8.69
N LEU A 42 11.92 7.38 7.63
CA LEU A 42 12.57 6.10 7.40
C LEU A 42 14.09 6.28 7.19
N GLN A 43 14.49 7.25 6.36
CA GLN A 43 15.92 7.53 6.15
C GLN A 43 16.65 7.90 7.44
N ASP A 44 15.99 8.68 8.31
CA ASP A 44 16.54 9.07 9.60
C ASP A 44 16.61 7.91 10.62
N ALA A 45 15.69 6.94 10.51
CA ALA A 45 15.61 5.80 11.43
C ALA A 45 16.50 4.61 11.03
N LEU A 46 16.91 4.52 9.75
CA LEU A 46 17.76 3.44 9.26
C LEU A 46 19.15 3.47 9.92
N PRO A 47 19.75 2.29 10.22
CA PRO A 47 21.12 2.22 10.65
C PRO A 47 22.10 2.70 9.55
N GLU A 48 23.25 3.25 9.94
CA GLU A 48 24.28 3.80 9.02
C GLU A 48 24.75 2.79 7.95
N SER A 49 24.59 1.49 8.21
CA SER A 49 24.93 0.42 7.25
C SER A 49 23.93 0.25 6.10
N LEU A 50 22.76 0.87 6.19
CA LEU A 50 21.68 0.73 5.22
C LEU A 50 21.29 2.08 4.61
N THR A 51 20.88 2.05 3.35
CA THR A 51 20.39 3.20 2.59
C THR A 51 19.06 2.87 1.95
N ALA A 52 18.05 3.72 2.15
CA ALA A 52 16.83 3.70 1.36
C ALA A 52 17.08 4.48 0.07
N LEU A 53 16.91 3.83 -1.08
CA LEU A 53 16.94 4.48 -2.40
C LEU A 53 15.58 5.11 -2.72
N ASP A 54 15.42 5.72 -3.90
CA ASP A 54 14.17 6.37 -4.29
C ASP A 54 13.01 5.37 -4.24
N PHE A 55 11.93 5.73 -3.56
CA PHE A 55 10.73 4.90 -3.49
C PHE A 55 9.90 4.99 -4.78
N ALA A 56 9.12 3.96 -5.06
CA ALA A 56 8.18 3.89 -6.17
C ALA A 56 6.84 4.56 -5.83
N GLU A 57 6.06 4.92 -6.86
CA GLU A 57 4.66 5.33 -6.68
C GLU A 57 3.79 4.16 -6.15
N ALA A 58 4.15 2.92 -6.50
CA ALA A 58 3.47 1.72 -6.05
C ALA A 58 3.44 1.59 -4.53
N THR A 59 2.27 1.25 -3.98
CA THR A 59 2.02 1.02 -2.56
C THR A 59 1.42 -0.36 -2.32
N ASP A 60 1.61 -0.88 -1.11
CA ASP A 60 0.84 -2.01 -0.57
C ASP A 60 0.43 -1.66 0.86
N GLN A 61 -0.73 -1.02 0.97
CA GLN A 61 -1.27 -0.50 2.22
C GLN A 61 -2.78 -0.72 2.29
N ASP A 62 -3.34 -0.63 3.49
CA ASP A 62 -4.78 -0.62 3.69
C ASP A 62 -5.45 0.47 2.84
N SER A 63 -6.69 0.25 2.40
CA SER A 63 -7.45 1.25 1.66
C SER A 63 -8.95 1.18 1.93
N TYR A 64 -9.62 2.31 1.77
CA TYR A 64 -11.07 2.40 1.76
C TYR A 64 -11.57 2.13 0.34
N THR A 65 -11.85 0.87 0.05
CA THR A 65 -12.24 0.40 -1.28
C THR A 65 -13.74 0.25 -1.41
N VAL A 66 -14.29 0.64 -2.55
CA VAL A 66 -15.72 0.57 -2.88
C VAL A 66 -15.94 -0.08 -4.25
N LEU A 67 -17.19 -0.51 -4.54
CA LEU A 67 -17.57 -0.85 -5.92
C LEU A 67 -17.51 0.41 -6.79
N LYS A 68 -17.01 0.29 -8.03
CA LYS A 68 -17.01 1.39 -9.01
C LYS A 68 -18.42 1.96 -9.22
N SER A 69 -19.43 1.08 -9.32
CA SER A 69 -20.84 1.50 -9.46
C SER A 69 -21.31 2.33 -8.26
N PHE A 70 -20.92 1.96 -7.04
CA PHE A 70 -21.28 2.72 -5.83
C PHE A 70 -20.59 4.10 -5.80
N ALA A 71 -19.32 4.16 -6.22
CA ALA A 71 -18.58 5.41 -6.36
C ALA A 71 -19.25 6.34 -7.39
N GLU A 72 -19.58 5.83 -8.57
CA GLU A 72 -20.23 6.59 -9.64
C GLU A 72 -21.62 7.10 -9.23
N GLU A 73 -22.47 6.24 -8.66
CA GLU A 73 -23.83 6.60 -8.22
C GLU A 73 -23.85 7.70 -7.16
N ASN A 74 -22.84 7.74 -6.27
CA ASN A 74 -22.77 8.69 -5.15
C ASN A 74 -21.76 9.82 -5.38
N GLY A 75 -21.03 9.82 -6.50
CA GLY A 75 -20.01 10.82 -6.83
C GLY A 75 -18.86 10.82 -5.85
N LEU A 76 -18.32 9.62 -5.53
CA LEU A 76 -17.23 9.41 -4.59
C LEU A 76 -15.89 9.38 -5.33
N THR A 77 -14.93 10.12 -4.83
CA THR A 77 -13.53 10.10 -5.28
C THR A 77 -12.61 9.92 -4.08
N THR A 78 -12.91 10.58 -2.97
CA THR A 78 -12.11 10.57 -1.74
C THR A 78 -12.83 9.89 -0.59
N ILE A 79 -12.11 9.50 0.47
CA ILE A 79 -12.69 8.99 1.72
C ILE A 79 -13.71 10.00 2.28
N GLY A 80 -13.39 11.30 2.24
CA GLY A 80 -14.28 12.37 2.70
C GLY A 80 -15.62 12.43 1.97
N ASP A 81 -15.67 12.00 0.72
CA ASP A 81 -16.90 11.99 -0.09
C ASP A 81 -17.94 10.99 0.43
N LEU A 82 -17.56 10.00 1.23
CA LEU A 82 -18.51 9.10 1.87
C LEU A 82 -19.52 9.83 2.77
N SER A 83 -19.19 11.04 3.23
CA SER A 83 -20.11 11.92 3.95
C SER A 83 -21.32 12.38 3.13
N LYS A 84 -21.27 12.29 1.78
CA LYS A 84 -22.37 12.59 0.87
C LYS A 84 -23.46 11.51 0.84
N VAL A 85 -23.10 10.28 1.26
CA VAL A 85 -24.02 9.15 1.27
C VAL A 85 -25.00 9.28 2.42
N THR A 86 -26.31 9.33 2.11
CA THR A 86 -27.34 9.58 3.11
C THR A 86 -27.82 8.33 3.86
N SER A 87 -27.56 7.15 3.31
CA SER A 87 -27.81 5.87 3.98
C SER A 87 -26.63 5.50 4.89
N GLN A 88 -26.86 4.59 5.84
CA GLN A 88 -25.78 4.05 6.64
C GLN A 88 -24.76 3.34 5.73
N VAL A 89 -23.50 3.76 5.82
CA VAL A 89 -22.36 3.12 5.16
C VAL A 89 -21.68 2.20 6.17
N THR A 90 -21.39 0.98 5.74
CA THR A 90 -20.70 -0.02 6.57
C THR A 90 -19.35 -0.35 5.90
N ILE A 91 -18.27 -0.26 6.68
CA ILE A 91 -16.96 -0.76 6.29
C ILE A 91 -16.76 -2.17 6.84
N GLY A 92 -16.30 -3.08 5.99
CA GLY A 92 -15.88 -4.44 6.38
C GLY A 92 -14.37 -4.56 6.34
N ALA A 93 -13.81 -5.22 7.36
CA ALA A 93 -12.37 -5.44 7.48
C ALA A 93 -12.08 -6.60 8.46
N ALA A 94 -10.79 -6.87 8.68
CA ALA A 94 -10.35 -7.72 9.77
C ALA A 94 -10.74 -7.12 11.15
N PRO A 95 -11.00 -7.95 12.18
CA PRO A 95 -11.47 -7.44 13.48
C PRO A 95 -10.57 -6.38 14.12
N GLU A 96 -9.25 -6.48 13.93
CA GLU A 96 -8.25 -5.55 14.46
C GLU A 96 -8.30 -4.16 13.82
N PHE A 97 -8.89 -4.02 12.62
CA PHE A 97 -9.05 -2.75 11.93
C PHE A 97 -9.79 -1.69 12.77
N GLU A 98 -10.75 -2.12 13.61
CA GLU A 98 -11.50 -1.21 14.48
C GLU A 98 -10.61 -0.44 15.47
N GLN A 99 -9.38 -0.93 15.73
CA GLN A 99 -8.42 -0.33 16.65
C GLN A 99 -7.21 0.31 15.96
N ARG A 100 -7.19 0.29 14.62
CA ARG A 100 -6.10 0.89 13.86
C ARG A 100 -6.18 2.42 13.84
N PRO A 101 -5.06 3.13 13.65
CA PRO A 101 -5.04 4.60 13.51
C PRO A 101 -5.94 5.13 12.39
N TYR A 102 -6.27 4.31 11.41
CA TYR A 102 -7.14 4.59 10.26
C TYR A 102 -8.52 3.91 10.36
N SER A 103 -8.97 3.61 11.57
CA SER A 103 -10.26 3.02 11.87
C SER A 103 -11.46 3.91 11.51
N PRO A 104 -12.71 3.40 11.55
CA PRO A 104 -13.92 4.22 11.39
C PRO A 104 -13.98 5.43 12.32
N ALA A 105 -13.44 5.31 13.55
CA ALA A 105 -13.37 6.42 14.50
C ALA A 105 -12.43 7.52 14.00
N ALA A 106 -11.28 7.17 13.47
CA ALA A 106 -10.32 8.10 12.90
C ALA A 106 -10.86 8.73 11.58
N ALA A 107 -11.52 7.97 10.72
CA ALA A 107 -12.19 8.51 9.53
C ALA A 107 -13.26 9.54 9.90
N LYS A 108 -13.96 9.35 11.02
CA LYS A 108 -14.91 10.34 11.54
C LYS A 108 -14.22 11.61 12.04
N GLU A 109 -13.09 11.48 12.69
CA GLU A 109 -12.31 12.61 13.22
C GLU A 109 -11.71 13.45 12.08
N VAL A 110 -11.08 12.80 11.11
CA VAL A 110 -10.34 13.46 10.02
C VAL A 110 -11.28 13.93 8.90
N TYR A 111 -12.19 13.08 8.45
CA TYR A 111 -13.05 13.33 7.29
C TYR A 111 -14.50 13.67 7.62
N GLY A 112 -14.92 13.51 8.87
CA GLY A 112 -16.32 13.68 9.28
C GLY A 112 -17.25 12.55 8.79
N VAL A 113 -16.71 11.40 8.38
CA VAL A 113 -17.44 10.27 7.83
C VAL A 113 -17.90 9.32 8.94
N ASP A 114 -19.20 9.02 8.99
CA ASP A 114 -19.79 8.15 10.01
C ASP A 114 -20.02 6.74 9.44
N LEU A 115 -19.16 5.80 9.79
CA LEU A 115 -19.17 4.42 9.29
C LEU A 115 -19.57 3.44 10.40
N ALA A 116 -20.45 2.49 10.04
CA ALA A 116 -20.62 1.27 10.84
C ALA A 116 -19.47 0.31 10.51
N PHE A 117 -19.06 -0.51 11.48
CA PHE A 117 -18.02 -1.50 11.29
C PHE A 117 -18.61 -2.91 11.24
N SER A 118 -18.07 -3.76 10.37
CA SER A 118 -18.38 -5.19 10.27
C SER A 118 -17.08 -5.99 10.19
N ALA A 119 -16.85 -6.85 11.17
CA ALA A 119 -15.70 -7.77 11.17
C ALA A 119 -15.92 -8.89 10.15
N THR A 120 -15.54 -8.65 8.89
CA THR A 120 -15.69 -9.59 7.77
C THR A 120 -14.47 -10.49 7.57
N GLY A 121 -13.29 -10.04 8.01
CA GLY A 121 -12.03 -10.81 7.92
C GLY A 121 -11.75 -11.38 6.54
N PRO A 122 -11.55 -12.70 6.39
CA PRO A 122 -11.21 -13.30 5.10
C PRO A 122 -12.28 -13.17 4.00
N THR A 123 -13.50 -12.74 4.35
CA THR A 123 -14.63 -12.61 3.42
C THR A 123 -14.96 -11.15 3.08
N THR A 124 -14.01 -10.24 3.32
CA THR A 124 -14.22 -8.80 3.12
C THR A 124 -14.55 -8.47 1.66
N LEU A 125 -13.74 -8.96 0.71
CA LEU A 125 -13.96 -8.74 -0.72
C LEU A 125 -15.30 -9.33 -1.17
N GLU A 126 -15.60 -10.58 -0.82
CA GLU A 126 -16.87 -11.22 -1.18
C GLU A 126 -18.08 -10.47 -0.60
N SER A 127 -17.96 -9.93 0.61
CA SER A 127 -19.01 -9.13 1.24
C SER A 127 -19.25 -7.80 0.51
N LEU A 128 -18.18 -7.17 0.01
CA LEU A 128 -18.27 -5.97 -0.83
C LEU A 128 -18.96 -6.30 -2.16
N LEU A 129 -18.49 -7.33 -2.87
CA LEU A 129 -19.03 -7.76 -4.16
C LEU A 129 -20.50 -8.18 -4.06
N ALA A 130 -20.91 -8.77 -2.93
CA ALA A 130 -22.29 -9.13 -2.64
C ALA A 130 -23.16 -7.94 -2.18
N GLY A 131 -22.60 -6.74 -2.00
CA GLY A 131 -23.31 -5.55 -1.51
C GLY A 131 -23.76 -5.61 -0.05
N GLN A 132 -23.16 -6.49 0.74
CA GLN A 132 -23.44 -6.62 2.18
C GLN A 132 -22.78 -5.49 2.99
N ILE A 133 -21.69 -4.96 2.48
CA ILE A 133 -20.98 -3.77 2.95
C ILE A 133 -20.80 -2.81 1.77
N GLN A 134 -20.54 -1.54 2.04
CA GLN A 134 -20.35 -0.51 1.01
C GLN A 134 -18.89 -0.14 0.83
N VAL A 135 -18.09 -0.28 1.90
CA VAL A 135 -16.65 -0.03 1.91
C VAL A 135 -15.94 -1.29 2.42
N ALA A 136 -14.82 -1.60 1.86
CA ALA A 136 -13.97 -2.72 2.27
C ALA A 136 -12.54 -2.22 2.50
N ASP A 137 -11.89 -2.74 3.52
CA ASP A 137 -10.46 -2.64 3.67
C ASP A 137 -9.79 -3.68 2.76
N ILE A 138 -9.12 -3.22 1.72
CA ILE A 138 -8.41 -4.05 0.74
C ILE A 138 -7.05 -3.41 0.49
N TYR A 139 -5.99 -4.21 0.52
CA TYR A 139 -4.63 -3.72 0.25
C TYR A 139 -4.48 -3.22 -1.18
N THR A 140 -3.82 -2.10 -1.37
CA THR A 140 -3.72 -1.41 -2.68
C THR A 140 -3.03 -2.22 -3.77
N ALA A 141 -2.22 -3.22 -3.42
CA ALA A 141 -1.58 -4.15 -4.36
C ALA A 141 -2.39 -5.43 -4.63
N ASP A 142 -3.63 -5.54 -4.10
CA ASP A 142 -4.45 -6.74 -4.28
C ASP A 142 -4.87 -6.91 -5.76
N PRO A 143 -4.72 -8.11 -6.35
CA PRO A 143 -5.17 -8.44 -7.71
C PRO A 143 -6.64 -8.10 -8.00
N ALA A 144 -7.49 -8.00 -6.98
CA ALA A 144 -8.89 -7.65 -7.14
C ALA A 144 -9.10 -6.28 -7.82
N PHE A 145 -8.14 -5.35 -7.71
CA PHE A 145 -8.23 -4.07 -8.40
C PHE A 145 -8.19 -4.19 -9.94
N GLU A 146 -7.62 -5.25 -10.47
CA GLU A 146 -7.63 -5.54 -11.91
C GLU A 146 -8.75 -6.52 -12.29
N THR A 147 -9.08 -7.48 -11.42
CA THR A 147 -10.02 -8.56 -11.74
C THR A 147 -11.47 -8.26 -11.41
N GLU A 148 -11.74 -7.27 -10.53
CA GLU A 148 -13.08 -6.91 -10.06
C GLU A 148 -13.39 -5.43 -10.32
N GLU A 149 -14.66 -5.07 -10.30
CA GLU A 149 -15.13 -3.70 -10.50
C GLU A 149 -15.09 -2.90 -9.18
N ILE A 150 -13.90 -2.76 -8.60
CA ILE A 150 -13.66 -2.02 -7.36
C ILE A 150 -12.70 -0.85 -7.60
N VAL A 151 -12.70 0.11 -6.67
CA VAL A 151 -11.81 1.26 -6.68
C VAL A 151 -11.49 1.67 -5.24
N ALA A 152 -10.23 1.96 -4.95
CA ALA A 152 -9.82 2.60 -3.70
C ALA A 152 -10.18 4.10 -3.76
N LEU A 153 -10.72 4.62 -2.67
CA LEU A 153 -10.95 6.06 -2.52
C LEU A 153 -9.62 6.75 -2.17
N GLU A 154 -9.42 7.93 -2.74
CA GLU A 154 -8.25 8.76 -2.43
C GLU A 154 -8.27 9.20 -0.96
N ASP A 155 -7.09 9.31 -0.36
CA ASP A 155 -6.86 9.70 1.03
C ASP A 155 -6.04 11.02 1.11
N PRO A 156 -6.61 12.18 0.73
CA PRO A 156 -5.86 13.44 0.65
C PRO A 156 -5.38 13.99 2.00
N GLU A 157 -5.94 13.53 3.12
CA GLU A 157 -5.49 13.91 4.46
C GLU A 157 -4.49 12.91 5.04
N ASN A 158 -4.09 11.89 4.26
CA ASN A 158 -3.17 10.82 4.67
C ASN A 158 -3.57 10.18 6.01
N LEU A 159 -4.83 9.75 6.13
CA LEU A 159 -5.33 9.00 7.28
C LEU A 159 -4.57 7.68 7.47
N ILE A 160 -4.21 7.05 6.34
CA ILE A 160 -3.45 5.79 6.28
C ILE A 160 -1.98 6.12 6.03
N ILE A 161 -1.10 5.53 6.83
CA ILE A 161 0.35 5.70 6.63
C ILE A 161 0.77 5.16 5.25
N SER A 162 1.49 5.97 4.51
CA SER A 162 1.94 5.60 3.17
C SER A 162 2.97 4.48 3.23
N SER A 163 2.77 3.45 2.41
CA SER A 163 3.63 2.25 2.37
C SER A 163 4.07 1.97 0.94
N ASN A 164 4.96 2.85 0.45
CA ASN A 164 5.52 2.78 -0.90
C ASN A 164 6.62 1.72 -1.00
N VAL A 165 6.69 1.04 -2.14
CA VAL A 165 7.81 0.12 -2.43
C VAL A 165 9.11 0.90 -2.48
N VAL A 166 10.11 0.46 -1.71
CA VAL A 166 11.41 1.12 -1.58
C VAL A 166 12.54 0.08 -1.58
N PRO A 167 13.59 0.27 -2.40
CA PRO A 167 14.79 -0.56 -2.29
C PRO A 167 15.61 -0.15 -1.06
N ILE A 168 15.87 -1.10 -0.17
CA ILE A 168 16.84 -0.96 0.93
C ILE A 168 18.11 -1.68 0.53
N VAL A 169 19.23 -1.00 0.60
CA VAL A 169 20.52 -1.52 0.15
C VAL A 169 21.60 -1.32 1.22
N SER A 170 22.64 -2.18 1.20
CA SER A 170 23.86 -1.91 1.95
C SER A 170 24.46 -0.58 1.51
N SER A 171 24.82 0.29 2.46
CA SER A 171 25.42 1.60 2.15
C SER A 171 26.74 1.47 1.39
N ASP A 172 27.46 0.34 1.54
CA ASP A 172 28.72 0.07 0.86
C ASP A 172 28.57 -0.06 -0.69
N ILE A 173 27.36 -0.45 -1.17
CA ILE A 173 27.08 -0.63 -2.61
C ILE A 173 26.07 0.36 -3.17
N ALA A 174 25.53 1.24 -2.33
CA ALA A 174 24.45 2.16 -2.71
C ALA A 174 24.77 2.96 -3.98
N ASP A 175 25.97 3.54 -4.08
CA ASP A 175 26.40 4.31 -5.25
C ASP A 175 26.50 3.46 -6.54
N ASP A 176 26.80 2.16 -6.40
CA ASP A 176 26.96 1.24 -7.55
C ASP A 176 25.62 0.76 -8.13
N VAL A 177 24.55 0.73 -7.31
CA VAL A 177 23.25 0.15 -7.69
C VAL A 177 22.12 1.18 -7.81
N SER A 178 22.30 2.39 -7.29
CA SER A 178 21.24 3.41 -7.21
C SER A 178 20.63 3.77 -8.55
N ASP A 179 21.46 4.00 -9.59
CA ASP A 179 20.97 4.38 -10.91
C ASP A 179 20.01 3.34 -11.50
N VAL A 180 20.31 2.05 -11.31
CA VAL A 180 19.49 0.94 -11.83
C VAL A 180 18.22 0.78 -11.02
N LEU A 181 18.32 0.77 -9.68
CA LEU A 181 17.17 0.55 -8.81
C LEU A 181 16.19 1.74 -8.81
N ASN A 182 16.72 2.97 -8.85
CA ASN A 182 15.89 4.17 -8.98
C ASN A 182 15.15 4.22 -10.32
N ALA A 183 15.79 3.73 -11.41
CA ALA A 183 15.11 3.62 -12.70
C ALA A 183 13.94 2.62 -12.67
N ILE A 184 14.05 1.54 -11.89
CA ILE A 184 12.96 0.59 -11.63
C ILE A 184 11.86 1.27 -10.80
N SER A 185 12.21 1.89 -9.69
CA SER A 185 11.25 2.60 -8.83
C SER A 185 10.44 3.65 -9.59
N ALA A 186 11.10 4.41 -10.48
CA ALA A 186 10.46 5.45 -11.30
C ALA A 186 9.43 4.91 -12.32
N LYS A 187 9.43 3.61 -12.60
CA LYS A 187 8.50 2.95 -13.53
C LYS A 187 7.40 2.16 -12.80
N LEU A 188 7.64 1.80 -11.54
CA LEU A 188 6.72 0.94 -10.79
C LEU A 188 5.58 1.78 -10.22
N THR A 189 4.49 1.88 -10.98
CA THR A 189 3.23 2.52 -10.55
C THR A 189 2.34 1.55 -9.75
N ALA A 190 1.27 2.07 -9.14
CA ALA A 190 0.31 1.24 -8.43
C ALA A 190 -0.35 0.21 -9.37
N GLU A 191 -0.74 0.62 -10.59
CA GLU A 191 -1.32 -0.29 -11.57
C GLU A 191 -0.32 -1.37 -12.00
N GLU A 192 0.96 -1.01 -12.21
CA GLU A 192 1.99 -1.98 -12.57
C GLU A 192 2.15 -3.04 -11.47
N LEU A 193 2.19 -2.64 -10.18
CA LEU A 193 2.32 -3.59 -9.09
C LEU A 193 1.13 -4.55 -9.01
N VAL A 194 -0.10 -4.06 -9.16
CA VAL A 194 -1.31 -4.89 -9.23
C VAL A 194 -1.22 -5.88 -10.40
N SER A 195 -0.85 -5.42 -11.59
CA SER A 195 -0.72 -6.28 -12.79
C SER A 195 0.36 -7.35 -12.59
N LEU A 196 1.51 -7.02 -11.98
CA LEU A 196 2.54 -8.00 -11.63
C LEU A 196 2.02 -9.04 -10.63
N ASN A 197 1.21 -8.62 -9.66
CA ASN A 197 0.58 -9.52 -8.69
C ASN A 197 -0.49 -10.43 -9.34
N VAL A 198 -1.24 -9.95 -10.33
CA VAL A 198 -2.14 -10.80 -11.14
C VAL A 198 -1.35 -11.87 -11.87
N LEU A 199 -0.28 -11.51 -12.59
CA LEU A 199 0.57 -12.49 -13.28
C LEU A 199 1.14 -13.54 -12.33
N SER A 200 1.53 -13.15 -11.11
CA SER A 200 2.11 -14.04 -10.11
C SER A 200 1.09 -14.94 -9.42
N THR A 201 0.00 -14.37 -8.90
CA THR A 201 -0.91 -15.08 -8.00
C THR A 201 -2.13 -15.68 -8.72
N VAL A 202 -2.65 -15.03 -9.75
CA VAL A 202 -3.80 -15.50 -10.54
C VAL A 202 -3.31 -16.40 -11.69
N ASP A 203 -2.39 -15.89 -12.50
CA ASP A 203 -1.88 -16.59 -13.68
C ASP A 203 -0.79 -17.61 -13.36
N GLN A 204 -0.24 -17.58 -12.13
CA GLN A 204 0.79 -18.49 -11.62
C GLN A 204 2.07 -18.54 -12.48
N GLN A 205 2.44 -17.41 -13.07
CA GLN A 205 3.70 -17.27 -13.80
C GLN A 205 4.89 -17.22 -12.83
N SER A 206 6.08 -17.59 -13.32
CA SER A 206 7.28 -17.51 -12.48
C SER A 206 7.72 -16.04 -12.29
N SER A 207 8.17 -15.69 -11.08
CA SER A 207 8.66 -14.34 -10.78
C SER A 207 9.81 -13.91 -11.71
N ALA A 208 10.66 -14.86 -12.13
CA ALA A 208 11.77 -14.57 -13.04
C ALA A 208 11.29 -14.19 -14.45
N ASP A 209 10.25 -14.87 -14.99
CA ASP A 209 9.70 -14.56 -16.30
C ASP A 209 8.92 -13.25 -16.26
N ILE A 210 8.16 -13.00 -15.18
CA ILE A 210 7.44 -11.74 -14.95
C ILE A 210 8.43 -10.57 -14.92
N ALA A 211 9.45 -10.64 -14.06
CA ALA A 211 10.44 -9.58 -13.89
C ALA A 211 11.21 -9.31 -15.20
N LYS A 212 11.65 -10.37 -15.90
CA LYS A 212 12.34 -10.22 -17.18
C LYS A 212 11.49 -9.49 -18.20
N LYS A 213 10.24 -9.94 -18.38
CA LYS A 213 9.34 -9.32 -19.34
C LYS A 213 9.05 -7.86 -18.99
N TRP A 214 8.79 -7.56 -17.71
CA TRP A 214 8.51 -6.21 -17.24
C TRP A 214 9.70 -5.26 -17.47
N LEU A 215 10.93 -5.73 -17.21
CA LEU A 215 12.14 -4.95 -17.45
C LEU A 215 12.34 -4.68 -18.96
N GLU A 216 12.10 -5.68 -19.83
CA GLU A 216 12.16 -5.54 -21.29
C GLU A 216 11.10 -4.53 -21.79
N ASP A 217 9.85 -4.64 -21.31
CA ASP A 217 8.73 -3.77 -21.71
C ASP A 217 8.95 -2.30 -21.27
N ASN A 218 9.75 -2.06 -20.23
CA ASN A 218 10.08 -0.72 -19.72
C ASN A 218 11.44 -0.18 -20.19
N ASP A 219 12.12 -0.84 -21.13
CA ASP A 219 13.44 -0.47 -21.66
C ASP A 219 14.54 -0.36 -20.57
N LEU A 220 14.48 -1.23 -19.56
CA LEU A 220 15.43 -1.28 -18.45
C LEU A 220 16.55 -2.33 -18.63
N VAL A 221 16.48 -3.16 -19.66
CA VAL A 221 17.47 -4.19 -20.06
C VAL A 221 17.61 -4.29 -21.57
#